data_f0d6b05d4cbccbfb58751c6dcadbdf2e
#
_entry.id   f0d6b05d4cbccbfb58751c6dcadbdf2e
#
_cell.length_a   1.000
_cell.length_b   1.000
_cell.length_c   1.000
_cell.angle_alpha   90.00
_cell.angle_beta   90.00
_cell.angle_gamma   90.00
#
_symmetry.space_group_name_H-M   'P 1'
#
loop_
_entity.id
_entity.type
_entity.pdbx_description
1 polymer ?
#
loop_
_entity_poly.entity_id
_entity_poly.type
_entity_poly.pdbx_seq_one_letter_code
_entity_poly.pdbx_strand_id
1 'polypeptide(L)'
;MNTTTPIFLTALLAAVLSGCATKDYVQEQVAPINQRIESESGKLGSLDTSIKGVSNDLKAQGTRISQNEAHISQTSKLAQDALDRANAAHVLAEGKLTDELVLSDDKVKFAFGKFVISKDAMAALDEFASQLKSDNKNIYIEIQGHTDSRGTPAYNKQLGQERAEAVRDYLNQVGIPLHRMNVISYGETRPVTDNKTRAHRALNRRVVLEVLK
;
A
#
# COMPACT_ATOMS: atom_id res chain seq x y z
N MET A 1 -13.67 -90.37 -80.34
CA MET A 1 -13.39 -90.87 -79.04
C MET A 1 -12.79 -89.74 -78.28
N ASN A 2 -13.52 -89.19 -77.34
CA ASN A 2 -13.32 -87.87 -76.82
C ASN A 2 -12.67 -87.93 -75.39
N THR A 3 -11.54 -87.33 -75.28
CA THR A 3 -10.84 -87.06 -73.97
C THR A 3 -11.09 -85.62 -73.61
N THR A 4 -12.12 -85.35 -72.89
CA THR A 4 -12.35 -83.99 -72.29
C THR A 4 -12.92 -84.14 -70.91
N THR A 5 -12.05 -84.44 -69.97
CA THR A 5 -12.30 -84.11 -68.54
C THR A 5 -11.08 -84.49 -67.68
N PRO A 6 -10.18 -83.56 -67.40
CA PRO A 6 -9.87 -83.24 -65.97
C PRO A 6 -9.50 -81.80 -65.67
N ILE A 7 -9.78 -80.83 -66.54
CA ILE A 7 -9.32 -79.45 -66.32
C ILE A 7 -10.21 -78.64 -65.31
N PHE A 8 -11.47 -79.05 -65.15
CA PHE A 8 -12.38 -78.32 -64.24
C PHE A 8 -12.18 -78.66 -62.74
N LEU A 9 -11.58 -79.79 -62.40
CA LEU A 9 -11.45 -80.20 -61.00
C LEU A 9 -10.24 -79.54 -60.33
N THR A 10 -9.23 -79.25 -61.13
CA THR A 10 -8.01 -78.58 -60.58
C THR A 10 -8.18 -77.05 -60.35
N ALA A 11 -9.01 -76.40 -61.14
CA ALA A 11 -9.34 -74.99 -60.98
C ALA A 11 -10.22 -74.72 -59.73
N LEU A 12 -11.10 -75.68 -59.36
CA LEU A 12 -11.93 -75.51 -58.15
C LEU A 12 -11.16 -75.73 -56.86
N LEU A 13 -10.11 -76.58 -56.86
CA LEU A 13 -9.26 -76.83 -55.69
C LEU A 13 -8.32 -75.66 -55.43
N ALA A 14 -7.85 -74.92 -56.44
CA ALA A 14 -7.02 -73.74 -56.30
C ALA A 14 -7.80 -72.54 -55.78
N ALA A 15 -9.09 -72.41 -56.02
CA ALA A 15 -9.92 -71.32 -55.54
C ALA A 15 -10.30 -71.44 -54.04
N VAL A 16 -10.26 -72.62 -53.47
CA VAL A 16 -10.58 -72.87 -52.07
C VAL A 16 -9.34 -72.64 -51.18
N LEU A 17 -8.11 -72.64 -51.70
CA LEU A 17 -6.86 -72.42 -50.98
C LEU A 17 -6.52 -70.92 -50.89
N SER A 18 -7.13 -70.05 -51.64
CA SER A 18 -6.85 -68.62 -51.63
C SER A 18 -7.65 -67.81 -50.58
N GLY A 19 -8.54 -68.48 -49.82
CA GLY A 19 -9.38 -67.81 -48.82
C GLY A 19 -9.01 -68.02 -47.36
N CYS A 20 -8.04 -68.93 -47.09
CA CYS A 20 -7.58 -69.12 -45.71
C CYS A 20 -6.32 -68.30 -45.48
N ALA A 21 -6.45 -67.08 -44.83
CA ALA A 21 -5.32 -66.44 -44.30
C ALA A 21 -4.61 -67.41 -43.34
N THR A 22 -3.34 -67.70 -43.58
CA THR A 22 -2.58 -68.59 -42.73
C THR A 22 -2.51 -67.97 -41.30
N LYS A 23 -2.50 -68.79 -40.27
CA LYS A 23 -2.41 -68.37 -38.88
C LYS A 23 -1.29 -67.39 -38.69
N ASP A 24 -0.15 -67.60 -39.35
CA ASP A 24 1.03 -66.75 -39.28
C ASP A 24 0.78 -65.34 -39.89
N TYR A 25 0.07 -65.24 -41.04
CA TYR A 25 -0.29 -63.97 -41.65
C TYR A 25 -1.22 -63.14 -40.72
N VAL A 26 -2.24 -63.80 -40.14
CA VAL A 26 -3.14 -63.14 -39.19
C VAL A 26 -2.34 -62.66 -37.94
N GLN A 27 -1.44 -63.49 -37.45
CA GLN A 27 -0.66 -63.18 -36.29
C GLN A 27 0.31 -62.00 -36.56
N GLU A 28 0.94 -61.96 -37.72
CA GLU A 28 1.80 -60.87 -38.17
C GLU A 28 1.05 -59.53 -38.31
N GLN A 29 -0.16 -59.54 -38.76
CA GLN A 29 -1.01 -58.32 -38.88
C GLN A 29 -1.57 -57.88 -37.53
N VAL A 30 -1.86 -58.77 -36.61
CA VAL A 30 -2.47 -58.50 -35.32
C VAL A 30 -1.40 -58.09 -34.28
N ALA A 31 -0.19 -58.61 -34.37
CA ALA A 31 0.90 -58.28 -33.41
C ALA A 31 1.16 -56.76 -33.28
N PRO A 32 1.34 -55.96 -34.34
CA PRO A 32 1.56 -54.53 -34.25
C PRO A 32 0.31 -53.77 -33.70
N ILE A 33 -0.90 -54.29 -33.97
CA ILE A 33 -2.11 -53.70 -33.42
C ILE A 33 -2.17 -53.89 -31.92
N ASN A 34 -1.87 -55.09 -31.43
CA ASN A 34 -1.81 -55.35 -30.00
C ASN A 34 -0.72 -54.50 -29.28
N GLN A 35 0.46 -54.34 -29.86
CA GLN A 35 1.48 -53.43 -29.32
C GLN A 35 1.02 -51.98 -29.24
N ARG A 36 0.28 -51.49 -30.24
CA ARG A 36 -0.33 -50.17 -30.23
C ARG A 36 -1.38 -50.05 -29.16
N ILE A 37 -2.25 -51.04 -29.00
CA ILE A 37 -3.26 -51.06 -27.92
C ILE A 37 -2.59 -51.03 -26.53
N GLU A 38 -1.54 -51.81 -26.28
CA GLU A 38 -0.82 -51.79 -25.05
C GLU A 38 -0.14 -50.42 -24.79
N SER A 39 0.49 -49.84 -25.80
CA SER A 39 1.08 -48.50 -25.74
C SER A 39 0.05 -47.43 -25.44
N GLU A 40 -1.07 -47.41 -26.11
CA GLU A 40 -2.16 -46.47 -25.89
C GLU A 40 -2.81 -46.67 -24.50
N SER A 41 -2.98 -47.92 -24.06
CA SER A 41 -3.44 -48.22 -22.69
C SER A 41 -2.50 -47.70 -21.62
N GLY A 42 -1.18 -47.82 -21.84
CA GLY A 42 -0.18 -47.22 -20.94
C GLY A 42 -0.24 -45.69 -20.88
N LYS A 43 -0.45 -45.03 -22.05
CA LYS A 43 -0.65 -43.57 -22.10
C LYS A 43 -1.94 -43.13 -21.39
N LEU A 44 -3.03 -43.87 -21.57
CA LEU A 44 -4.28 -43.62 -20.87
C LEU A 44 -4.11 -43.73 -19.35
N GLY A 45 -3.38 -44.72 -18.85
CA GLY A 45 -3.07 -44.88 -17.44
C GLY A 45 -2.24 -43.71 -16.86
N SER A 46 -1.25 -43.25 -17.64
CA SER A 46 -0.45 -42.07 -17.23
C SER A 46 -1.27 -40.77 -17.25
N LEU A 47 -2.16 -40.63 -18.22
CA LEU A 47 -3.07 -39.49 -18.32
C LEU A 47 -4.08 -39.45 -17.16
N ASP A 48 -4.65 -40.60 -16.79
CA ASP A 48 -5.55 -40.71 -15.62
C ASP A 48 -4.84 -40.30 -14.31
N THR A 49 -3.60 -40.74 -14.17
CA THR A 49 -2.77 -40.34 -13.02
C THR A 49 -2.51 -38.84 -12.99
N SER A 50 -2.21 -38.22 -14.14
CA SER A 50 -1.99 -36.79 -14.27
C SER A 50 -3.27 -36.00 -13.98
N ILE A 51 -4.43 -36.45 -14.48
CA ILE A 51 -5.73 -35.84 -14.20
C ILE A 51 -6.03 -35.87 -12.68
N LYS A 52 -5.78 -36.99 -12.03
CA LYS A 52 -5.95 -37.10 -10.57
C LYS A 52 -5.02 -36.16 -9.83
N GLY A 53 -3.77 -36.00 -10.26
CA GLY A 53 -2.82 -35.02 -9.72
C GLY A 53 -3.36 -33.59 -9.83
N VAL A 54 -3.72 -33.17 -11.03
CA VAL A 54 -4.29 -31.83 -11.29
C VAL A 54 -5.58 -31.58 -10.48
N SER A 55 -6.43 -32.59 -10.34
CA SER A 55 -7.64 -32.49 -9.52
C SER A 55 -7.35 -32.24 -8.04
N ASN A 56 -6.31 -32.89 -7.50
CA ASN A 56 -5.87 -32.68 -6.10
C ASN A 56 -5.25 -31.29 -5.92
N ASP A 57 -4.42 -30.86 -6.87
CA ASP A 57 -3.84 -29.51 -6.84
C ASP A 57 -4.91 -28.43 -6.91
N LEU A 58 -5.93 -28.62 -7.73
CA LEU A 58 -7.06 -27.70 -7.84
C LEU A 58 -7.84 -27.58 -6.51
N LYS A 59 -8.06 -28.71 -5.82
CA LYS A 59 -8.68 -28.72 -4.48
C LYS A 59 -7.81 -27.99 -3.46
N ALA A 60 -6.50 -28.23 -3.47
CA ALA A 60 -5.57 -27.56 -2.57
C ALA A 60 -5.53 -26.02 -2.84
N GLN A 61 -5.54 -25.63 -4.10
CA GLN A 61 -5.64 -24.22 -4.49
C GLN A 61 -6.96 -23.58 -4.03
N GLY A 62 -8.09 -24.28 -4.20
CA GLY A 62 -9.39 -23.83 -3.71
C GLY A 62 -9.38 -23.54 -2.19
N THR A 63 -8.79 -24.44 -1.41
CA THR A 63 -8.63 -24.24 0.04
C THR A 63 -7.77 -23.00 0.37
N ARG A 64 -6.64 -22.83 -0.35
CA ARG A 64 -5.78 -21.65 -0.18
C ARG A 64 -6.47 -20.35 -0.55
N ILE A 65 -7.29 -20.35 -1.61
CA ILE A 65 -8.08 -19.18 -2.01
C ILE A 65 -9.05 -18.81 -0.89
N SER A 66 -9.82 -19.77 -0.35
CA SER A 66 -10.75 -19.51 0.74
C SER A 66 -10.06 -18.99 2.01
N GLN A 67 -8.86 -19.49 2.33
CA GLN A 67 -8.06 -18.97 3.44
C GLN A 67 -7.59 -17.53 3.18
N ASN A 68 -7.14 -17.22 1.97
CA ASN A 68 -6.72 -15.87 1.59
C ASN A 68 -7.90 -14.89 1.64
N GLU A 69 -9.08 -15.29 1.17
CA GLU A 69 -10.31 -14.47 1.27
C GLU A 69 -10.66 -14.15 2.73
N ALA A 70 -10.55 -15.15 3.63
CA ALA A 70 -10.74 -14.92 5.06
C ALA A 70 -9.71 -13.95 5.65
N HIS A 71 -8.43 -14.08 5.28
CA HIS A 71 -7.37 -13.16 5.70
C HIS A 71 -7.58 -11.74 5.16
N ILE A 72 -7.97 -11.59 3.88
CA ILE A 72 -8.29 -10.30 3.28
C ILE A 72 -9.47 -9.65 4.03
N SER A 73 -10.52 -10.38 4.33
CA SER A 73 -11.66 -9.88 5.09
C SER A 73 -11.26 -9.40 6.48
N GLN A 74 -10.44 -10.18 7.18
CA GLN A 74 -9.93 -9.81 8.51
C GLN A 74 -9.03 -8.57 8.45
N THR A 75 -8.11 -8.52 7.49
CA THR A 75 -7.21 -7.37 7.30
C THR A 75 -7.98 -6.11 6.95
N SER A 76 -9.01 -6.22 6.10
CA SER A 76 -9.89 -5.10 5.76
C SER A 76 -10.64 -4.55 6.97
N LYS A 77 -11.13 -5.43 7.86
CA LYS A 77 -11.76 -5.01 9.12
C LYS A 77 -10.79 -4.29 10.05
N LEU A 78 -9.56 -4.81 10.19
CA LEU A 78 -8.52 -4.17 11.00
C LEU A 78 -8.11 -2.81 10.44
N ALA A 79 -7.99 -2.69 9.11
CA ALA A 79 -7.68 -1.42 8.44
C ALA A 79 -8.80 -0.38 8.64
N GLN A 80 -10.07 -0.82 8.56
CA GLN A 80 -11.22 0.06 8.81
C GLN A 80 -11.25 0.51 10.29
N ASP A 81 -11.07 -0.39 11.24
CA ASP A 81 -11.01 -0.04 12.67
C ASP A 81 -9.86 0.93 12.99
N ALA A 82 -8.70 0.72 12.37
CA ALA A 82 -7.58 1.66 12.51
C ALA A 82 -7.89 3.05 11.92
N LEU A 83 -8.56 3.10 10.77
CA LEU A 83 -9.01 4.35 10.15
C LEU A 83 -10.05 5.07 11.02
N ASP A 84 -11.02 4.34 11.54
CA ASP A 84 -12.07 4.90 12.42
C ASP A 84 -11.47 5.46 13.72
N ARG A 85 -10.50 4.75 14.32
CA ARG A 85 -9.75 5.25 15.49
C ARG A 85 -8.92 6.48 15.16
N ALA A 86 -8.27 6.51 14.00
CA ALA A 86 -7.50 7.67 13.56
C ALA A 86 -8.43 8.88 13.33
N ASN A 87 -9.58 8.70 12.71
CA ASN A 87 -10.58 9.74 12.52
C ASN A 87 -11.17 10.23 13.86
N ALA A 88 -11.47 9.31 14.77
CA ALA A 88 -11.95 9.68 16.11
C ALA A 88 -10.90 10.47 16.90
N ALA A 89 -9.63 10.08 16.81
CA ALA A 89 -8.52 10.83 17.42
C ALA A 89 -8.36 12.22 16.77
N HIS A 90 -8.50 12.32 15.45
CA HIS A 90 -8.46 13.59 14.72
C HIS A 90 -9.60 14.53 15.17
N VAL A 91 -10.85 14.04 15.21
CA VAL A 91 -12.02 14.81 15.68
C VAL A 91 -11.85 15.24 17.15
N LEU A 92 -11.30 14.36 18.00
CA LEU A 92 -11.00 14.72 19.39
C LEU A 92 -9.91 15.79 19.49
N ALA A 93 -8.91 15.76 18.61
CA ALA A 93 -7.84 16.77 18.57
C ALA A 93 -8.39 18.12 18.05
N GLU A 94 -9.18 18.11 16.96
CA GLU A 94 -9.82 19.31 16.42
C GLU A 94 -10.83 19.94 17.41
N GLY A 95 -11.60 19.11 18.10
CA GLY A 95 -12.57 19.57 19.13
C GLY A 95 -11.92 20.12 20.39
N LYS A 96 -10.60 20.00 20.55
CA LYS A 96 -9.85 20.47 21.71
C LYS A 96 -9.03 21.74 21.44
N LEU A 97 -9.02 22.26 20.21
CA LEU A 97 -8.40 23.56 19.95
C LEU A 97 -9.21 24.63 20.70
N THR A 98 -8.58 25.27 21.67
CA THR A 98 -9.24 26.25 22.53
C THR A 98 -8.75 27.65 22.33
N ASP A 99 -7.57 27.82 21.78
CA ASP A 99 -6.98 29.11 21.49
C ASP A 99 -5.86 29.01 20.46
N GLU A 100 -5.66 30.05 19.66
CA GLU A 100 -4.60 30.13 18.66
C GLU A 100 -3.92 31.50 18.72
N LEU A 101 -2.58 31.50 18.83
CA LEU A 101 -1.77 32.70 18.71
C LEU A 101 -0.92 32.63 17.44
N VAL A 102 -1.10 33.58 16.52
CA VAL A 102 -0.30 33.70 15.30
C VAL A 102 0.69 34.84 15.40
N LEU A 103 1.97 34.50 15.37
CA LEU A 103 3.09 35.45 15.32
C LEU A 103 3.59 35.53 13.87
N SER A 104 3.04 36.46 13.08
CA SER A 104 3.44 36.66 11.67
C SER A 104 4.40 37.84 11.52
N ASP A 105 5.24 37.81 10.48
CA ASP A 105 6.32 38.78 10.21
C ASP A 105 5.82 40.20 9.86
N ASP A 106 4.55 40.37 9.59
CA ASP A 106 3.90 41.67 9.45
C ASP A 106 3.63 42.35 10.80
N LYS A 107 3.39 41.54 11.85
CA LYS A 107 3.15 42.01 13.23
C LYS A 107 4.39 41.86 14.13
N VAL A 108 5.11 40.76 13.95
CA VAL A 108 6.24 40.37 14.79
C VAL A 108 7.41 39.98 13.89
N LYS A 109 8.33 40.91 13.65
CA LYS A 109 9.39 40.74 12.66
C LYS A 109 10.39 39.65 13.07
N PHE A 110 10.34 38.51 12.39
CA PHE A 110 11.53 37.66 12.26
C PHE A 110 12.42 38.24 11.16
N ALA A 111 13.63 38.69 11.50
CA ALA A 111 14.58 39.16 10.50
C ALA A 111 14.86 38.04 9.46
N PHE A 112 15.05 38.39 8.20
CA PHE A 112 15.32 37.44 7.12
C PHE A 112 16.49 36.51 7.50
N GLY A 113 16.27 35.22 7.42
CA GLY A 113 17.24 34.19 7.80
C GLY A 113 17.59 34.12 9.27
N LYS A 114 16.82 34.76 10.15
CA LYS A 114 17.06 34.75 11.62
C LYS A 114 15.86 34.14 12.35
N PHE A 115 16.16 33.56 13.49
CA PHE A 115 15.19 32.96 14.42
C PHE A 115 15.13 33.77 15.74
N VAL A 116 15.64 35.01 15.76
CA VAL A 116 15.63 35.85 16.94
C VAL A 116 14.23 36.46 17.14
N ILE A 117 13.63 36.19 18.28
CA ILE A 117 12.34 36.74 18.68
C ILE A 117 12.46 38.25 18.91
N SER A 118 11.60 39.03 18.27
CA SER A 118 11.53 40.48 18.44
C SER A 118 10.93 40.84 19.82
N LYS A 119 11.15 42.08 20.28
CA LYS A 119 10.53 42.57 21.52
C LYS A 119 9.01 42.50 21.48
N ASP A 120 8.40 42.80 20.33
CA ASP A 120 6.96 42.76 20.19
C ASP A 120 6.42 41.30 20.27
N ALA A 121 7.20 40.33 19.73
CA ALA A 121 6.88 38.91 19.87
C ALA A 121 7.02 38.45 21.33
N MET A 122 8.06 38.91 22.04
CA MET A 122 8.23 38.58 23.44
C MET A 122 7.04 39.08 24.27
N ALA A 123 6.59 40.33 24.05
CA ALA A 123 5.44 40.87 24.73
C ALA A 123 4.14 40.06 24.47
N ALA A 124 3.89 39.65 23.21
CA ALA A 124 2.75 38.81 22.88
C ALA A 124 2.83 37.41 23.50
N LEU A 125 4.05 36.84 23.57
CA LEU A 125 4.29 35.54 24.23
C LEU A 125 4.15 35.61 25.75
N ASP A 126 4.55 36.75 26.39
CA ASP A 126 4.36 36.98 27.81
C ASP A 126 2.89 37.07 28.20
N GLU A 127 2.08 37.78 27.39
CA GLU A 127 0.64 37.87 27.57
C GLU A 127 -0.01 36.50 27.41
N PHE A 128 0.33 35.76 26.34
CA PHE A 128 -0.14 34.43 26.10
C PHE A 128 0.23 33.45 27.23
N ALA A 129 1.47 33.47 27.70
CA ALA A 129 1.92 32.62 28.81
C ALA A 129 1.19 32.97 30.12
N SER A 130 0.89 34.24 30.34
CA SER A 130 0.16 34.73 31.55
C SER A 130 -1.28 34.20 31.53
N GLN A 131 -1.98 34.27 30.38
CA GLN A 131 -3.32 33.75 30.20
C GLN A 131 -3.37 32.24 30.46
N LEU A 132 -2.43 31.46 29.85
CA LEU A 132 -2.36 30.03 30.05
C LEU A 132 -2.11 29.61 31.49
N LYS A 133 -1.31 30.39 32.23
CA LYS A 133 -1.03 30.12 33.66
C LYS A 133 -2.22 30.47 34.56
N SER A 134 -2.97 31.51 34.25
CA SER A 134 -4.15 31.89 35.03
C SER A 134 -5.27 30.86 34.92
N ASP A 135 -5.38 30.25 33.79
CA ASP A 135 -6.40 29.22 33.48
C ASP A 135 -6.14 27.88 34.16
N ASN A 136 -4.95 27.65 34.70
CA ASN A 136 -4.47 26.45 35.43
C ASN A 136 -4.97 25.10 34.83
N LYS A 137 -5.05 25.00 33.53
CA LYS A 137 -5.62 23.88 32.82
C LYS A 137 -4.53 22.94 32.30
N ASN A 138 -4.83 21.64 32.22
CA ASN A 138 -4.01 20.66 31.51
C ASN A 138 -4.06 20.96 30.02
N ILE A 139 -3.23 21.87 29.56
CA ILE A 139 -3.09 22.27 28.16
C ILE A 139 -1.82 21.73 27.57
N TYR A 140 -1.85 21.51 26.28
CA TYR A 140 -0.71 21.16 25.45
C TYR A 140 -0.60 22.19 24.32
N ILE A 141 0.62 22.63 24.01
CA ILE A 141 0.84 23.66 23.00
C ILE A 141 1.60 23.05 21.84
N GLU A 142 1.02 23.09 20.66
CA GLU A 142 1.71 22.79 19.41
C GLU A 142 2.23 24.08 18.79
N ILE A 143 3.55 24.15 18.57
CA ILE A 143 4.25 25.31 18.03
C ILE A 143 4.66 25.00 16.59
N GLN A 144 3.99 25.62 15.64
CA GLN A 144 4.14 25.34 14.21
C GLN A 144 4.99 26.43 13.54
N GLY A 145 6.13 26.04 12.91
CA GLY A 145 6.99 26.94 12.17
C GLY A 145 6.71 26.92 10.66
N HIS A 146 6.50 28.14 10.09
CA HIS A 146 6.21 28.32 8.66
C HIS A 146 7.19 29.33 8.03
N THR A 147 7.45 29.13 6.74
CA THR A 147 8.28 30.02 5.93
C THR A 147 7.54 30.48 4.67
N ASP A 148 8.07 31.46 3.99
CA ASP A 148 7.70 31.75 2.63
C ASP A 148 8.41 30.77 1.65
N SER A 149 8.11 30.86 0.36
CA SER A 149 8.65 29.97 -0.69
C SER A 149 10.07 30.34 -1.15
N ARG A 150 10.79 31.22 -0.47
CA ARG A 150 12.16 31.57 -0.83
C ARG A 150 13.15 30.65 -0.17
N GLY A 151 13.95 29.96 -0.97
CA GLY A 151 14.93 28.99 -0.53
C GLY A 151 14.59 27.58 -1.02
N THR A 152 15.37 26.62 -0.56
CA THR A 152 15.09 25.21 -0.84
C THR A 152 14.10 24.66 0.19
N PRO A 153 13.30 23.62 -0.15
CA PRO A 153 12.40 23.01 0.84
C PRO A 153 13.10 22.53 2.11
N ALA A 154 14.31 21.96 1.97
CA ALA A 154 15.10 21.52 3.12
C ALA A 154 15.52 22.70 4.02
N TYR A 155 16.01 23.79 3.43
CA TYR A 155 16.33 25.01 4.15
C TYR A 155 15.11 25.60 4.85
N ASN A 156 13.96 25.68 4.16
CA ASN A 156 12.73 26.21 4.72
C ASN A 156 12.18 25.35 5.87
N LYS A 157 12.33 24.02 5.76
CA LYS A 157 11.99 23.09 6.85
C LYS A 157 12.84 23.35 8.08
N GLN A 158 14.16 23.50 7.91
CA GLN A 158 15.11 23.80 8.98
C GLN A 158 14.82 25.17 9.62
N LEU A 159 14.64 26.22 8.80
CA LEU A 159 14.36 27.58 9.29
C LEU A 159 13.04 27.66 10.06
N GLY A 160 11.99 26.95 9.60
CA GLY A 160 10.72 26.84 10.34
C GLY A 160 10.91 26.17 11.68
N GLN A 161 11.72 25.11 11.76
CA GLN A 161 12.04 24.39 12.98
C GLN A 161 12.75 25.32 13.98
N GLU A 162 13.81 26.01 13.56
CA GLU A 162 14.59 26.92 14.41
C GLU A 162 13.75 28.06 14.98
N ARG A 163 12.81 28.62 14.19
CA ARG A 163 11.87 29.65 14.66
C ARG A 163 10.90 29.13 15.74
N ALA A 164 10.33 27.96 15.50
CA ALA A 164 9.41 27.35 16.46
C ALA A 164 10.13 26.92 17.76
N GLU A 165 11.36 26.43 17.66
CA GLU A 165 12.20 26.12 18.81
C GLU A 165 12.55 27.36 19.63
N ALA A 166 12.87 28.47 18.98
CA ALA A 166 13.13 29.72 19.69
C ALA A 166 11.91 30.20 20.51
N VAL A 167 10.71 30.07 19.95
CA VAL A 167 9.44 30.35 20.64
C VAL A 167 9.21 29.39 21.80
N ARG A 168 9.42 28.09 21.62
CA ARG A 168 9.36 27.09 22.69
C ARG A 168 10.31 27.44 23.86
N ASP A 169 11.55 27.75 23.53
CA ASP A 169 12.58 28.03 24.51
C ASP A 169 12.26 29.29 25.29
N TYR A 170 11.71 30.32 24.63
CA TYR A 170 11.24 31.53 25.32
C TYR A 170 10.06 31.23 26.25
N LEU A 171 9.04 30.46 25.77
CA LEU A 171 7.91 30.04 26.61
C LEU A 171 8.37 29.23 27.83
N ASN A 172 9.40 28.42 27.67
CA ASN A 172 9.99 27.69 28.79
C ASN A 172 10.67 28.65 29.82
N GLN A 173 11.38 29.66 29.34
CA GLN A 173 11.99 30.69 30.23
C GLN A 173 10.94 31.45 31.02
N VAL A 174 9.79 31.74 30.42
CA VAL A 174 8.68 32.39 31.11
C VAL A 174 7.78 31.43 31.90
N GLY A 175 8.16 30.14 32.00
CA GLY A 175 7.62 29.17 32.96
C GLY A 175 6.56 28.22 32.40
N ILE A 176 6.45 28.02 31.08
CA ILE A 176 5.68 26.94 30.49
C ILE A 176 6.56 25.69 30.43
N PRO A 177 6.16 24.53 31.00
CA PRO A 177 6.98 23.33 31.02
C PRO A 177 7.20 22.70 29.63
N LEU A 178 8.44 22.28 29.33
CA LEU A 178 8.79 21.66 28.03
C LEU A 178 7.93 20.46 27.68
N HIS A 179 7.53 19.64 28.64
CA HIS A 179 6.70 18.46 28.40
C HIS A 179 5.25 18.78 27.95
N ARG A 180 4.87 20.06 27.99
CA ARG A 180 3.57 20.56 27.49
C ARG A 180 3.68 21.22 26.13
N MET A 181 4.84 21.19 25.50
CA MET A 181 5.09 21.85 24.22
C MET A 181 5.65 20.88 23.19
N ASN A 182 5.10 20.90 21.98
CA ASN A 182 5.65 20.23 20.81
C ASN A 182 6.03 21.25 19.74
N VAL A 183 7.03 20.94 18.95
CA VAL A 183 7.49 21.78 17.84
C VAL A 183 7.37 21.02 16.54
N ILE A 184 6.69 21.62 15.57
CA ILE A 184 6.54 21.07 14.21
C ILE A 184 6.91 22.16 13.21
N SER A 185 7.77 21.85 12.25
CA SER A 185 7.99 22.73 11.12
C SER A 185 7.23 22.24 9.89
N TYR A 186 6.43 23.09 9.30
CA TYR A 186 5.83 22.89 7.99
C TYR A 186 6.66 23.52 6.86
N GLY A 187 7.68 24.35 7.20
CA GLY A 187 8.44 25.09 6.20
C GLY A 187 7.50 25.86 5.28
N GLU A 188 7.67 25.71 3.96
CA GLU A 188 6.85 26.39 2.94
C GLU A 188 5.58 25.62 2.52
N THR A 189 5.34 24.41 3.09
CA THR A 189 4.30 23.49 2.58
C THR A 189 2.88 23.86 2.97
N ARG A 190 2.68 24.73 3.96
CA ARG A 190 1.36 25.19 4.43
C ARG A 190 1.27 26.73 4.38
N PRO A 191 1.21 27.36 3.20
CA PRO A 191 1.05 28.79 3.08
C PRO A 191 -0.39 29.22 3.43
N VAL A 192 -0.56 30.39 4.08
CA VAL A 192 -1.88 31.01 4.32
C VAL A 192 -2.31 31.91 3.19
N THR A 193 -1.35 32.33 2.36
CA THR A 193 -1.60 33.13 1.15
C THR A 193 -0.60 32.77 0.07
N ASP A 194 -0.79 33.28 -1.15
CA ASP A 194 0.19 33.08 -2.21
C ASP A 194 1.53 33.76 -1.88
N ASN A 195 2.62 33.31 -2.48
CA ASN A 195 3.98 33.86 -2.24
C ASN A 195 4.39 34.97 -3.22
N LYS A 196 3.45 35.56 -3.99
CA LYS A 196 3.75 36.44 -5.10
C LYS A 196 4.28 37.80 -4.62
N THR A 197 3.61 38.41 -3.64
CA THR A 197 3.99 39.74 -3.16
C THR A 197 4.86 39.66 -1.90
N ARG A 198 5.53 40.76 -1.57
CA ARG A 198 6.30 40.86 -0.32
C ARG A 198 5.40 40.76 0.91
N ALA A 199 4.22 41.37 0.83
CA ALA A 199 3.22 41.34 1.91
C ALA A 199 2.71 39.90 2.13
N HIS A 200 2.36 39.19 1.08
CA HIS A 200 1.88 37.81 1.19
C HIS A 200 2.97 36.88 1.78
N ARG A 201 4.23 37.04 1.34
CA ARG A 201 5.34 36.30 1.94
C ARG A 201 5.54 36.60 3.42
N ALA A 202 5.29 37.86 3.85
CA ALA A 202 5.40 38.21 5.26
C ALA A 202 4.35 37.48 6.12
N LEU A 203 3.14 37.32 5.64
CA LEU A 203 2.09 36.51 6.30
C LEU A 203 2.45 35.01 6.36
N ASN A 204 3.13 34.47 5.34
CA ASN A 204 3.55 33.09 5.33
C ASN A 204 4.71 32.83 6.31
N ARG A 205 5.60 33.81 6.54
CA ARG A 205 6.66 33.71 7.58
C ARG A 205 6.03 33.94 8.95
N ARG A 206 5.58 32.88 9.58
CA ARG A 206 4.87 32.92 10.86
C ARG A 206 5.22 31.73 11.75
N VAL A 207 4.99 31.89 13.03
CA VAL A 207 4.88 30.80 14.01
C VAL A 207 3.45 30.81 14.54
N VAL A 208 2.82 29.66 14.55
CA VAL A 208 1.46 29.45 15.08
C VAL A 208 1.58 28.63 16.36
N LEU A 209 0.93 29.07 17.42
CA LEU A 209 0.79 28.35 18.67
C LEU A 209 -0.65 27.90 18.81
N GLU A 210 -0.89 26.62 18.75
CA GLU A 210 -2.21 26.02 18.96
C GLU A 210 -2.31 25.44 20.37
N VAL A 211 -3.32 25.87 21.13
CA VAL A 211 -3.59 25.35 22.47
C VAL A 211 -4.59 24.22 22.39
N LEU A 212 -4.16 23.05 22.79
CA LEU A 212 -4.94 21.83 22.82
C LEU A 212 -5.34 21.50 24.26
N LYS A 213 -6.62 21.15 24.49
CA LYS A 213 -7.18 20.66 25.76
C LYS A 213 -7.54 19.21 25.72
#